data_1d401dfb6148a8b02974e98a37e677a9
#
_entry.id   1d401dfb6148a8b02974e98a37e677a9
#
_cell.length_a   1.000
_cell.length_b   1.000
_cell.length_c   1.000
_cell.angle_alpha   90.00
_cell.angle_beta   90.00
_cell.angle_gamma   90.00
#
_symmetry.space_group_name_H-M   'P 1'
#
loop_
_entity.id
_entity.type
_entity.pdbx_description
1 polymer ?
#
loop_
_entity_poly.entity_id
_entity_poly.type
_entity_poly.pdbx_seq_one_letter_code
_entity_poly.pdbx_strand_id
1 'polypeptide(L)' 'MISYDKLWKTMKDRGMTQYKLIKDYKFSSGQLDRLRKNMNVNMFTIAALCDILD' A
#
# COMPACT_ATOMS: atom_id res chain seq x y z
N MET A 1 -9.31 8.47 13.20
CA MET A 1 -9.22 7.12 12.62
C MET A 1 -8.45 7.19 11.30
N ILE A 2 -7.51 6.28 11.09
CA ILE A 2 -6.72 6.22 9.86
C ILE A 2 -7.47 5.37 8.84
N SER A 3 -7.57 5.86 7.62
CA SER A 3 -8.20 5.12 6.54
C SER A 3 -7.32 5.15 5.29
N TYR A 4 -7.20 4.02 4.64
CA TYR A 4 -6.42 3.90 3.41
C TYR A 4 -7.31 3.59 2.19
N ASP A 5 -8.58 3.95 2.28
CA ASP A 5 -9.54 3.66 1.20
C ASP A 5 -9.11 4.30 -0.12
N LYS A 6 -8.61 5.52 -0.08
CA LYS A 6 -8.14 6.20 -1.28
C LYS A 6 -6.95 5.48 -1.90
N LEU A 7 -6.09 4.90 -1.06
CA LEU A 7 -4.94 4.14 -1.52
C LEU A 7 -5.40 2.91 -2.31
N TRP A 8 -6.35 2.16 -1.75
CA TRP A 8 -6.86 0.95 -2.41
C TRP A 8 -7.53 1.30 -3.73
N LYS A 9 -8.30 2.38 -3.76
CA LYS A 9 -8.96 2.83 -4.97
C LYS A 9 -7.95 3.22 -6.04
N THR A 10 -6.91 3.96 -5.66
CA THR A 10 -5.86 4.37 -6.59
C THR A 10 -5.14 3.17 -7.15
N MET A 11 -4.83 2.18 -6.31
CA MET A 11 -4.19 0.96 -6.77
C MET A 11 -5.05 0.23 -7.79
N LYS A 12 -6.35 0.13 -7.52
CA LYS A 12 -7.28 -0.52 -8.43
C LYS A 12 -7.35 0.22 -9.77
N ASP A 13 -7.42 1.54 -9.72
CA ASP A 13 -7.51 2.36 -10.93
C ASP A 13 -6.26 2.23 -11.79
N ARG A 14 -5.12 1.96 -11.18
CA ARG A 14 -3.84 1.82 -11.88
C ARG A 14 -3.48 0.38 -12.19
N GLY A 15 -4.38 -0.56 -11.90
CA GLY A 15 -4.12 -1.98 -12.14
C GLY A 15 -3.07 -2.58 -11.22
N MET A 16 -2.81 -1.95 -10.08
CA MET A 16 -1.84 -2.42 -9.12
C MET A 16 -2.51 -3.34 -8.10
N THR A 17 -1.88 -4.48 -7.79
CA THR A 17 -2.40 -5.42 -6.79
C THR A 17 -1.44 -5.51 -5.62
N GLN A 18 -1.96 -6.00 -4.48
CA GLN A 18 -1.12 -6.22 -3.30
C GLN A 18 -0.03 -7.26 -3.59
N TYR A 19 -0.38 -8.30 -4.35
CA TYR A 19 0.58 -9.31 -4.75
C TYR A 19 1.74 -8.68 -5.53
N LYS A 20 1.43 -7.77 -6.42
CA LYS A 20 2.43 -7.07 -7.23
C LYS A 20 3.36 -6.23 -6.36
N LEU A 21 2.83 -5.60 -5.31
CA LEU A 21 3.65 -4.86 -4.36
C LEU A 21 4.66 -5.77 -3.66
N ILE A 22 4.23 -6.95 -3.27
CA ILE A 22 5.11 -7.91 -2.60
C ILE A 22 6.17 -8.40 -3.56
N LYS A 23 5.77 -8.79 -4.76
CA LYS A 23 6.66 -9.44 -5.73
C LYS A 23 7.63 -8.45 -6.37
N ASP A 24 7.12 -7.33 -6.88
CA ASP A 24 7.92 -6.40 -7.68
C ASP A 24 8.60 -5.33 -6.84
N TYR A 25 7.99 -4.93 -5.74
CA TYR A 25 8.51 -3.86 -4.90
C TYR A 25 8.97 -4.33 -3.53
N LYS A 26 8.93 -5.63 -3.30
CA LYS A 26 9.45 -6.27 -2.09
C LYS A 26 8.79 -5.76 -0.80
N PHE A 27 7.53 -5.40 -0.87
CA PHE A 27 6.78 -5.05 0.33
C PHE A 27 6.55 -6.30 1.17
N SER A 28 6.61 -6.16 2.49
CA SER A 28 6.31 -7.28 3.38
C SER A 28 4.80 -7.46 3.49
N SER A 29 4.37 -8.72 3.63
CA SER A 29 2.94 -9.01 3.82
C SER A 29 2.43 -8.41 5.12
N GLY A 30 3.28 -8.27 6.14
CA GLY A 30 2.91 -7.64 7.39
C GLY A 30 2.54 -6.17 7.23
N GLN A 31 3.26 -5.44 6.39
CA GLN A 31 2.95 -4.04 6.12
C GLN A 31 1.60 -3.91 5.41
N LEU A 32 1.35 -4.77 4.44
CA LEU A 32 0.07 -4.75 3.72
C LEU A 32 -1.08 -5.14 4.65
N ASP A 33 -0.85 -6.07 5.56
CA ASP A 33 -1.86 -6.45 6.54
C ASP A 33 -2.24 -5.26 7.42
N ARG A 34 -1.25 -4.49 7.86
CA ARG A 34 -1.51 -3.27 8.65
C ARG A 34 -2.31 -2.26 7.86
N LEU A 35 -1.99 -2.08 6.58
CA LEU A 35 -2.76 -1.19 5.72
C LEU A 35 -4.21 -1.64 5.59
N ARG A 36 -4.44 -2.94 5.43
CA ARG A 36 -5.79 -3.49 5.33
C ARG A 36 -6.59 -3.27 6.61
N LYS A 37 -5.90 -3.27 7.76
CA LYS A 37 -6.54 -3.08 9.06
C LYS A 37 -6.57 -1.62 9.50
N ASN A 38 -6.18 -0.72 8.62
CA ASN A 38 -6.11 0.72 8.90
C ASN A 38 -5.23 1.03 10.11
N MET A 39 -4.14 0.28 10.27
CA MET A 39 -3.18 0.50 11.34
C MET A 39 -2.06 1.43 10.87
N ASN A 40 -1.36 2.01 11.83
CA ASN A 40 -0.22 2.87 11.50
C ASN A 40 0.90 2.06 10.84
N VAL A 41 1.50 2.65 9.82
CA VAL A 41 2.65 2.06 9.14
C VAL A 41 3.79 3.06 9.11
N ASN A 42 4.98 2.58 8.78
CA ASN A 42 6.16 3.41 8.67
C ASN A 42 5.99 4.48 7.57
N MET A 43 6.53 5.67 7.81
CA MET A 43 6.49 6.75 6.83
C MET A 43 7.15 6.36 5.52
N PHE A 44 8.20 5.55 5.58
CA PHE A 44 8.86 5.06 4.35
C PHE A 44 7.90 4.22 3.51
N THR A 45 7.02 3.47 4.15
CA THR A 45 6.02 2.69 3.43
C THR A 45 5.07 3.60 2.67
N ILE A 46 4.60 4.67 3.31
CA ILE A 46 3.71 5.63 2.68
C ILE A 46 4.41 6.34 1.53
N ALA A 47 5.64 6.78 1.74
CA ALA A 47 6.41 7.46 0.70
C ALA A 47 6.64 6.56 -0.51
N ALA A 48 6.98 5.30 -0.26
CA ALA A 48 7.19 4.33 -1.34
C ALA A 48 5.90 4.10 -2.13
N LEU A 49 4.77 3.99 -1.46
CA LEU A 49 3.48 3.82 -2.14
C LEU A 49 3.14 5.05 -2.99
N CYS A 50 3.41 6.24 -2.48
CA CYS A 50 3.18 7.46 -3.26
C CYS A 50 4.04 7.47 -4.52
N ASP A 51 5.30 7.07 -4.42
CA ASP A 51 6.20 7.01 -5.57
C ASP A 51 5.72 5.98 -6.60
N ILE A 52 5.29 4.81 -6.14
CA ILE A 52 4.83 3.75 -7.01
C ILE A 52 3.55 4.15 -7.75
N LEU A 53 2.65 4.82 -7.07
CA LEU A 53 1.33 5.15 -7.61
C LEU A 53 1.28 6.52 -8.29
N ASP A 54 2.34 7.27 -8.22
CA ASP A 54 2.37 8.62 -8.80
C ASP A 54 2.38 8.61 -10.34
#